data_3e4c0b87e576706931294a08e7e842d7
#
_entry.id   3e4c0b87e576706931294a08e7e842d7
#
_cell.length_a   1.000
_cell.length_b   1.000
_cell.length_c   1.000
_cell.angle_alpha   90.00
_cell.angle_beta   90.00
_cell.angle_gamma   90.00
#
_symmetry.space_group_name_H-M   'P 1'
#
loop_
_entity.id
_entity.type
_entity.pdbx_description
1 polymer ?
#
loop_
_entity_poly.entity_id
_entity_poly.type
_entity_poly.pdbx_seq_one_letter_code
_entity_poly.pdbx_strand_id
1 'polypeptide(L)'
;GSNYLQLNPGVSLAENATWHLSSAGGSGNMFLGFESGSAVLSSGAANIGLGYNAAKALTSGVRNVALGYKALALGTSANYNITIGYQAGNVITTGQKNIIIGTDADPSAASGENQIVIGYEAVGTADNQVVLGNSSTTQWVPGSADATDLGSTAKEFNNVYLGDGAVVNLGVDQDVSLTHIADTGVRMNGTSQLQFRDGNLKVSSSADGQLDMDADNELELVAPMVDINASTEVNISSELKVGGKVTTGSEGAGVDVVFYSNTSGDDFTWDASEEKLVITGSNGQDALHILDGDLRVVDKIYGDGSGLTGLTVSSVAGDLTVAGEENNSGTLNLYADEGDDDNDKWRLQTANGGSMTIDSKQ
;
A
#
# COMPACT_ATOMS: atom_id res chain seq x y z
N GLY A 1 -29.00 -45.41 50.94
CA GLY A 1 -27.84 -46.30 50.65
C GLY A 1 -26.60 -45.73 51.28
N SER A 2 -25.91 -46.49 52.10
CA SER A 2 -24.71 -46.08 52.77
C SER A 2 -23.56 -46.04 51.76
N ASN A 3 -22.96 -44.94 51.51
CA ASN A 3 -21.75 -44.78 50.68
C ASN A 3 -20.54 -45.11 51.55
N TYR A 4 -19.91 -46.27 51.27
CA TYR A 4 -18.68 -46.67 51.98
C TYR A 4 -17.47 -46.40 51.10
N LEU A 5 -16.45 -45.76 51.68
CA LEU A 5 -15.07 -45.86 51.17
C LEU A 5 -14.50 -47.18 51.74
N GLN A 6 -14.31 -48.20 50.89
CA GLN A 6 -13.69 -49.43 51.30
C GLN A 6 -12.19 -49.31 51.10
N LEU A 7 -11.41 -49.25 52.18
CA LEU A 7 -9.97 -49.41 52.16
C LEU A 7 -9.64 -50.89 52.15
N ASN A 8 -8.79 -51.34 51.22
CA ASN A 8 -8.27 -52.71 51.24
C ASN A 8 -7.47 -52.98 52.52
N PRO A 9 -7.61 -54.18 53.11
CA PRO A 9 -6.78 -54.56 54.24
C PRO A 9 -5.31 -54.48 53.85
N GLY A 10 -4.53 -53.69 54.58
CA GLY A 10 -3.09 -53.48 54.34
C GLY A 10 -2.70 -52.09 53.82
N VAL A 11 -3.64 -51.23 53.53
CA VAL A 11 -3.32 -49.80 53.27
C VAL A 11 -3.12 -49.12 54.60
N SER A 12 -1.90 -48.85 54.98
CA SER A 12 -1.56 -47.95 56.09
C SER A 12 -1.64 -46.51 55.63
N LEU A 13 -2.51 -45.71 56.21
CA LEU A 13 -2.46 -44.26 56.04
C LEU A 13 -1.22 -43.75 56.78
N ALA A 14 -0.35 -43.02 56.12
CA ALA A 14 0.77 -42.37 56.77
C ALA A 14 0.25 -41.39 57.85
N GLU A 15 0.96 -41.25 58.95
CA GLU A 15 0.67 -40.25 59.96
C GLU A 15 0.52 -38.91 59.26
N ASN A 16 -0.61 -38.21 59.50
CA ASN A 16 -1.02 -36.90 58.92
C ASN A 16 -1.62 -36.97 57.50
N ALA A 17 -2.02 -38.11 56.97
CA ALA A 17 -2.90 -38.15 55.77
C ALA A 17 -4.33 -37.88 56.21
N THR A 18 -4.89 -36.77 55.77
CA THR A 18 -6.28 -36.41 56.02
C THR A 18 -7.12 -36.61 54.75
N TRP A 19 -8.11 -37.51 54.89
CA TRP A 19 -9.17 -37.69 53.89
C TRP A 19 -10.39 -36.94 54.39
N HIS A 20 -10.75 -35.83 53.76
CA HIS A 20 -11.99 -35.14 54.03
C HIS A 20 -13.02 -35.40 52.95
N LEU A 21 -13.91 -36.35 53.19
CA LEU A 21 -15.15 -36.45 52.47
C LEU A 21 -16.23 -35.81 53.30
N SER A 22 -16.45 -34.52 53.11
CA SER A 22 -17.37 -33.76 53.95
C SER A 22 -18.77 -33.84 53.39
N SER A 23 -19.66 -34.29 54.25
CA SER A 23 -21.13 -34.26 54.04
C SER A 23 -21.83 -33.25 54.97
N ALA A 24 -21.07 -32.46 55.74
CA ALA A 24 -21.64 -31.50 56.68
C ALA A 24 -21.60 -30.08 56.14
N GLY A 25 -22.73 -29.55 55.75
CA GLY A 25 -22.98 -28.15 55.50
C GLY A 25 -22.60 -27.56 54.16
N GLY A 26 -21.72 -28.15 53.37
CA GLY A 26 -21.38 -27.84 52.00
C GLY A 26 -21.15 -29.15 51.27
N SER A 27 -22.10 -29.65 50.53
CA SER A 27 -22.05 -30.98 49.95
C SER A 27 -21.12 -31.06 48.75
N GLY A 28 -20.37 -32.19 48.63
CA GLY A 28 -19.61 -32.52 47.42
C GLY A 28 -18.17 -32.04 47.39
N ASN A 29 -17.55 -31.75 48.54
CA ASN A 29 -16.12 -31.48 48.60
C ASN A 29 -15.30 -32.78 48.64
N MET A 30 -14.17 -32.82 47.96
CA MET A 30 -13.19 -33.92 48.05
C MET A 30 -11.80 -33.33 48.27
N PHE A 31 -11.21 -33.61 49.43
CA PHE A 31 -9.85 -33.16 49.75
C PHE A 31 -8.96 -34.35 50.12
N LEU A 32 -7.76 -34.37 49.57
CA LEU A 32 -6.78 -35.42 49.80
C LEU A 32 -5.38 -34.82 49.89
N GLY A 33 -4.74 -34.93 51.02
CA GLY A 33 -3.41 -34.40 51.31
C GLY A 33 -3.35 -33.68 52.64
N PHE A 34 -2.13 -33.46 53.14
CA PHE A 34 -1.93 -32.72 54.38
C PHE A 34 -2.49 -31.30 54.27
N GLU A 35 -3.37 -30.95 55.21
CA GLU A 35 -4.07 -29.65 55.26
C GLU A 35 -4.83 -29.23 53.99
N SER A 36 -5.11 -30.19 53.06
CA SER A 36 -5.94 -29.87 51.91
C SER A 36 -7.36 -29.51 52.36
N GLY A 37 -7.86 -28.32 51.92
CA GLY A 37 -9.17 -27.85 52.25
C GLY A 37 -9.44 -27.63 53.75
N SER A 38 -8.38 -27.49 54.58
CA SER A 38 -8.49 -27.49 56.06
C SER A 38 -9.30 -26.34 56.63
N ALA A 39 -9.46 -25.23 55.90
CA ALA A 39 -10.26 -24.06 56.31
C ALA A 39 -11.71 -24.05 55.81
N VAL A 40 -12.15 -25.05 55.03
CA VAL A 40 -13.49 -25.05 54.42
C VAL A 40 -14.58 -25.02 55.45
N LEU A 41 -15.45 -24.02 55.31
CA LEU A 41 -16.63 -23.84 56.15
C LEU A 41 -17.88 -24.49 55.51
N SER A 42 -18.97 -24.51 56.24
CA SER A 42 -20.26 -25.07 55.79
C SER A 42 -20.83 -24.44 54.48
N SER A 43 -20.35 -23.26 54.09
CA SER A 43 -20.75 -22.56 52.86
C SER A 43 -19.88 -22.96 51.66
N GLY A 44 -18.70 -23.54 51.83
CA GLY A 44 -17.82 -24.01 50.74
C GLY A 44 -18.30 -25.35 50.19
N ALA A 45 -18.61 -25.45 48.89
CA ALA A 45 -19.19 -26.61 48.29
C ALA A 45 -18.60 -26.99 46.91
N ALA A 46 -18.65 -28.29 46.58
CA ALA A 46 -18.25 -28.81 45.29
C ALA A 46 -16.79 -28.51 44.90
N ASN A 47 -15.87 -28.52 45.86
CA ASN A 47 -14.46 -28.32 45.63
C ASN A 47 -13.69 -29.65 45.59
N ILE A 48 -12.64 -29.69 44.79
CA ILE A 48 -11.66 -30.79 44.75
C ILE A 48 -10.30 -30.21 45.09
N GLY A 49 -9.63 -30.75 46.11
CA GLY A 49 -8.26 -30.39 46.45
C GLY A 49 -7.41 -31.65 46.63
N LEU A 50 -6.41 -31.84 45.79
CA LEU A 50 -5.48 -32.98 45.87
C LEU A 50 -4.06 -32.46 45.96
N GLY A 51 -3.41 -32.66 47.10
CA GLY A 51 -2.03 -32.27 47.31
C GLY A 51 -1.82 -31.62 48.66
N TYR A 52 -0.57 -31.50 49.09
CA TYR A 52 -0.17 -30.78 50.29
C TYR A 52 -0.63 -29.33 50.23
N ASN A 53 -1.44 -28.88 51.18
CA ASN A 53 -1.99 -27.53 51.26
C ASN A 53 -2.82 -27.08 50.05
N ALA A 54 -3.31 -28.00 49.22
CA ALA A 54 -4.22 -27.66 48.13
C ALA A 54 -5.50 -27.04 48.69
N ALA A 55 -5.89 -25.86 48.18
CA ALA A 55 -7.07 -25.09 48.66
C ALA A 55 -7.10 -24.87 50.17
N LYS A 56 -5.92 -24.77 50.83
CA LYS A 56 -5.79 -24.74 52.30
C LYS A 56 -6.64 -23.65 52.94
N ALA A 57 -6.56 -22.41 52.42
CA ALA A 57 -7.26 -21.25 53.00
C ALA A 57 -8.72 -21.13 52.56
N LEU A 58 -9.24 -22.07 51.77
CA LEU A 58 -10.57 -21.98 51.23
C LEU A 58 -11.64 -22.04 52.32
N THR A 59 -12.42 -20.97 52.49
CA THR A 59 -13.46 -20.89 53.52
C THR A 59 -14.88 -21.07 52.95
N SER A 60 -15.25 -20.18 52.06
CA SER A 60 -16.62 -20.15 51.47
C SER A 60 -16.62 -20.37 49.94
N GLY A 61 -15.45 -20.56 49.32
CA GLY A 61 -15.35 -20.77 47.87
C GLY A 61 -16.04 -22.04 47.39
N VAL A 62 -16.57 -21.99 46.18
CA VAL A 62 -17.33 -23.09 45.59
C VAL A 62 -16.81 -23.47 44.20
N ARG A 63 -16.95 -24.77 43.84
CA ARG A 63 -16.65 -25.31 42.51
C ARG A 63 -15.24 -25.04 42.04
N ASN A 64 -14.25 -25.17 42.92
CA ASN A 64 -12.84 -25.08 42.54
C ASN A 64 -12.23 -26.48 42.41
N VAL A 65 -11.27 -26.59 41.50
CA VAL A 65 -10.39 -27.75 41.36
C VAL A 65 -8.94 -27.28 41.63
N ALA A 66 -8.31 -27.84 42.66
CA ALA A 66 -6.94 -27.53 43.05
C ALA A 66 -6.11 -28.81 43.10
N LEU A 67 -5.29 -29.06 42.11
CA LEU A 67 -4.48 -30.27 41.99
C LEU A 67 -2.98 -29.91 42.01
N GLY A 68 -2.30 -30.25 43.08
CA GLY A 68 -0.88 -30.02 43.24
C GLY A 68 -0.51 -29.44 44.62
N TYR A 69 0.79 -29.46 44.92
CA TYR A 69 1.32 -28.82 46.10
C TYR A 69 0.98 -27.34 46.15
N LYS A 70 0.25 -26.89 47.16
CA LYS A 70 -0.20 -25.50 47.32
C LYS A 70 -1.01 -24.91 46.15
N ALA A 71 -1.60 -25.72 45.29
CA ALA A 71 -2.52 -25.18 44.27
C ALA A 71 -3.71 -24.49 44.97
N LEU A 72 -4.03 -23.25 44.56
CA LEU A 72 -5.07 -22.41 45.17
C LEU A 72 -4.95 -22.21 46.67
N ALA A 73 -3.75 -22.26 47.21
CA ALA A 73 -3.53 -22.33 48.66
C ALA A 73 -4.05 -21.11 49.46
N LEU A 74 -4.08 -19.93 48.85
CA LEU A 74 -4.54 -18.67 49.47
C LEU A 74 -5.99 -18.33 49.17
N GLY A 75 -6.69 -19.13 48.34
CA GLY A 75 -8.11 -18.91 47.97
C GLY A 75 -9.02 -18.96 49.19
N THR A 76 -9.62 -17.85 49.58
CA THR A 76 -10.55 -17.77 50.72
C THR A 76 -12.02 -17.92 50.24
N SER A 77 -12.44 -17.06 49.33
CA SER A 77 -13.76 -17.07 48.71
C SER A 77 -13.67 -17.21 47.15
N ALA A 78 -12.61 -17.83 46.69
CA ALA A 78 -12.37 -18.12 45.26
C ALA A 78 -13.44 -19.08 44.72
N ASN A 79 -13.95 -18.82 43.50
CA ASN A 79 -15.01 -19.61 42.91
C ASN A 79 -14.73 -20.03 41.49
N TYR A 80 -15.15 -21.23 41.10
CA TYR A 80 -15.10 -21.72 39.72
C TYR A 80 -13.67 -21.72 39.12
N ASN A 81 -12.62 -21.88 39.91
CA ASN A 81 -11.25 -21.93 39.40
C ASN A 81 -10.81 -23.38 39.19
N ILE A 82 -10.00 -23.58 38.16
CA ILE A 82 -9.23 -24.81 37.92
C ILE A 82 -7.76 -24.44 38.05
N THR A 83 -7.07 -24.97 39.07
CA THR A 83 -5.63 -24.75 39.31
C THR A 83 -4.93 -26.10 39.34
N ILE A 84 -4.03 -26.33 38.42
CA ILE A 84 -3.32 -27.61 38.28
C ILE A 84 -1.82 -27.35 38.15
N GLY A 85 -1.05 -27.84 39.11
CA GLY A 85 0.39 -27.71 39.15
C GLY A 85 0.93 -27.35 40.56
N TYR A 86 2.23 -27.44 40.73
CA TYR A 86 2.90 -26.94 41.90
C TYR A 86 2.68 -25.43 42.02
N GLN A 87 2.08 -25.00 43.11
CA GLN A 87 1.74 -23.59 43.39
C GLN A 87 0.86 -22.88 42.31
N ALA A 88 0.18 -23.62 41.46
CA ALA A 88 -0.71 -23.02 40.46
C ALA A 88 -1.83 -22.20 41.12
N GLY A 89 -2.01 -20.96 40.71
CA GLY A 89 -3.03 -20.04 41.25
C GLY A 89 -2.82 -19.74 42.73
N ASN A 90 -1.59 -19.82 43.27
CA ASN A 90 -1.33 -19.64 44.70
C ASN A 90 -1.53 -18.22 45.18
N VAL A 91 -1.57 -17.23 44.27
CA VAL A 91 -1.87 -15.81 44.60
C VAL A 91 -3.37 -15.52 44.70
N ILE A 92 -4.22 -16.42 44.18
CA ILE A 92 -5.68 -16.20 44.16
C ILE A 92 -6.22 -16.19 45.59
N THR A 93 -6.95 -15.12 45.95
CA THR A 93 -7.70 -15.02 47.21
C THR A 93 -9.21 -15.06 46.99
N THR A 94 -9.70 -14.20 46.11
CA THR A 94 -11.14 -14.04 45.76
C THR A 94 -11.41 -14.21 44.28
N GLY A 95 -10.37 -14.40 43.45
CA GLY A 95 -10.48 -14.55 41.99
C GLY A 95 -11.39 -15.70 41.58
N GLN A 96 -12.00 -15.57 40.41
CA GLN A 96 -13.02 -16.52 39.95
C GLN A 96 -12.96 -16.84 38.47
N LYS A 97 -13.47 -18.03 38.11
CA LYS A 97 -13.58 -18.49 36.70
C LYS A 97 -12.24 -18.60 35.97
N ASN A 98 -11.15 -18.80 36.70
CA ASN A 98 -9.82 -18.92 36.09
C ASN A 98 -9.47 -20.39 35.82
N ILE A 99 -8.73 -20.63 34.75
CA ILE A 99 -8.06 -21.88 34.41
C ILE A 99 -6.56 -21.65 34.46
N ILE A 100 -5.89 -22.12 35.50
CA ILE A 100 -4.47 -21.91 35.74
C ILE A 100 -3.78 -23.28 35.74
N ILE A 101 -2.96 -23.56 34.75
CA ILE A 101 -2.31 -24.85 34.60
C ILE A 101 -0.82 -24.67 34.36
N GLY A 102 -0.01 -25.17 35.27
CA GLY A 102 1.44 -25.12 35.21
C GLY A 102 2.06 -24.91 36.58
N THR A 103 3.31 -25.29 36.74
CA THR A 103 4.09 -24.96 37.93
C THR A 103 4.27 -23.45 38.02
N ASP A 104 3.96 -22.87 39.19
CA ASP A 104 4.03 -21.42 39.47
C ASP A 104 3.28 -20.55 38.45
N ALA A 105 2.22 -21.09 37.80
CA ALA A 105 1.33 -20.32 36.93
C ALA A 105 0.32 -19.56 37.77
N ASP A 106 0.12 -18.26 37.46
CA ASP A 106 -0.74 -17.37 38.24
C ASP A 106 -1.61 -16.44 37.37
N PRO A 107 -2.80 -16.02 37.84
CA PRO A 107 -3.55 -14.95 37.20
C PRO A 107 -2.88 -13.58 37.42
N SER A 108 -3.39 -12.54 36.76
CA SER A 108 -2.89 -11.15 36.85
C SER A 108 -2.92 -10.55 38.25
N ALA A 109 -3.83 -11.02 39.12
CA ALA A 109 -4.04 -10.52 40.47
C ALA A 109 -4.75 -11.57 41.34
N ALA A 110 -4.71 -11.35 42.66
CA ALA A 110 -5.41 -12.19 43.64
C ALA A 110 -6.93 -12.23 43.47
N SER A 111 -7.54 -11.22 42.84
CA SER A 111 -8.95 -11.13 42.48
C SER A 111 -9.22 -11.35 40.99
N GLY A 112 -8.22 -11.78 40.20
CA GLY A 112 -8.34 -11.96 38.75
C GLY A 112 -9.52 -12.81 38.32
N GLU A 113 -10.20 -12.45 37.23
CA GLU A 113 -11.41 -13.10 36.76
C GLU A 113 -11.31 -13.52 35.29
N ASN A 114 -11.87 -14.72 35.00
CA ASN A 114 -12.04 -15.24 33.64
C ASN A 114 -10.73 -15.27 32.82
N GLN A 115 -9.65 -15.78 33.43
CA GLN A 115 -8.35 -15.89 32.77
C GLN A 115 -8.04 -17.38 32.49
N ILE A 116 -7.47 -17.65 31.32
CA ILE A 116 -6.85 -18.93 31.00
C ILE A 116 -5.36 -18.72 30.95
N VAL A 117 -4.59 -19.30 31.89
CA VAL A 117 -3.14 -19.18 31.98
C VAL A 117 -2.53 -20.58 32.00
N ILE A 118 -1.79 -20.92 30.97
CA ILE A 118 -1.24 -22.26 30.82
C ILE A 118 0.26 -22.16 30.49
N GLY A 119 1.09 -22.79 31.30
CA GLY A 119 2.54 -22.88 31.11
C GLY A 119 3.30 -22.80 32.42
N TYR A 120 4.58 -23.19 32.41
CA TYR A 120 5.52 -23.01 33.51
C TYR A 120 5.74 -21.52 33.76
N GLU A 121 5.56 -21.06 35.00
CA GLU A 121 5.69 -19.63 35.39
C GLU A 121 4.91 -18.67 34.47
N ALA A 122 3.84 -19.12 33.85
CA ALA A 122 2.97 -18.26 33.05
C ALA A 122 2.16 -17.32 33.95
N VAL A 123 2.06 -16.06 33.61
CA VAL A 123 1.33 -15.06 34.42
C VAL A 123 0.33 -14.31 33.56
N GLY A 124 -0.92 -14.26 34.00
CA GLY A 124 -1.96 -13.41 33.41
C GLY A 124 -1.60 -11.92 33.52
N THR A 125 -2.08 -11.09 32.63
CA THR A 125 -1.83 -9.64 32.67
C THR A 125 -3.10 -8.80 32.86
N ALA A 126 -4.27 -9.36 32.57
CA ALA A 126 -5.59 -8.73 32.76
C ALA A 126 -6.71 -9.78 32.83
N ASP A 127 -7.89 -9.35 33.26
CA ASP A 127 -9.10 -10.17 33.19
C ASP A 127 -9.55 -10.44 31.74
N ASN A 128 -10.33 -11.52 31.57
CA ASN A 128 -10.91 -11.93 30.28
C ASN A 128 -9.87 -12.21 29.17
N GLN A 129 -8.76 -12.87 29.52
CA GLN A 129 -7.68 -13.13 28.57
C GLN A 129 -7.20 -14.60 28.61
N VAL A 130 -6.52 -14.99 27.54
CA VAL A 130 -5.81 -16.26 27.44
C VAL A 130 -4.31 -15.97 27.33
N VAL A 131 -3.51 -16.56 28.19
CA VAL A 131 -2.04 -16.55 28.17
C VAL A 131 -1.53 -17.97 28.05
N LEU A 132 -0.79 -18.24 26.99
CA LEU A 132 -0.17 -19.54 26.73
C LEU A 132 1.36 -19.39 26.73
N GLY A 133 2.02 -19.96 27.74
CA GLY A 133 3.47 -19.86 27.89
C GLY A 133 3.93 -18.65 28.73
N ASN A 134 5.23 -18.44 28.73
CA ASN A 134 5.92 -17.38 29.46
C ASN A 134 6.90 -16.63 28.53
N SER A 135 7.75 -15.75 29.10
CA SER A 135 8.75 -14.98 28.33
C SER A 135 9.80 -15.81 27.60
N SER A 136 9.91 -17.12 27.89
CA SER A 136 10.81 -18.05 27.20
C SER A 136 10.13 -18.85 26.08
N THR A 137 8.83 -18.67 25.90
CA THR A 137 8.10 -19.32 24.81
C THR A 137 8.45 -18.64 23.48
N THR A 138 9.08 -19.40 22.58
CA THR A 138 9.57 -18.88 21.29
C THR A 138 8.64 -19.14 20.14
N GLN A 139 7.77 -20.16 20.23
CA GLN A 139 6.89 -20.55 19.14
C GLN A 139 5.55 -21.10 19.68
N TRP A 140 4.51 -20.79 18.95
CA TRP A 140 3.22 -21.45 19.08
C TRP A 140 2.91 -22.08 17.73
N VAL A 141 3.00 -23.40 17.67
CA VAL A 141 2.90 -24.16 16.42
C VAL A 141 1.64 -25.02 16.38
N PRO A 142 1.00 -25.19 15.23
CA PRO A 142 -0.10 -26.14 15.08
C PRO A 142 0.42 -27.58 15.17
N GLY A 143 -0.48 -28.52 15.49
CA GLY A 143 -0.14 -29.94 15.57
C GLY A 143 0.11 -30.62 14.22
N SER A 144 -0.26 -29.98 13.10
CA SER A 144 -0.06 -30.48 11.75
C SER A 144 0.21 -29.30 10.80
N ALA A 145 1.10 -29.49 9.83
CA ALA A 145 1.35 -28.53 8.78
C ALA A 145 0.13 -28.40 7.86
N ASP A 146 -0.12 -27.20 7.35
CA ASP A 146 -1.11 -26.86 6.32
C ASP A 146 -2.56 -27.29 6.60
N ALA A 147 -2.90 -27.57 7.87
CA ALA A 147 -4.20 -28.10 8.25
C ALA A 147 -4.90 -27.35 9.39
N THR A 148 -4.29 -26.29 9.92
CA THR A 148 -4.83 -25.56 11.09
C THR A 148 -5.01 -24.09 10.77
N ASP A 149 -6.27 -23.64 10.83
CA ASP A 149 -6.63 -22.24 10.65
C ASP A 149 -6.53 -21.46 11.96
N LEU A 150 -6.23 -20.18 11.87
CA LEU A 150 -6.39 -19.22 12.94
C LEU A 150 -7.73 -18.49 12.76
N GLY A 151 -8.74 -18.89 13.52
CA GLY A 151 -10.13 -18.44 13.36
C GLY A 151 -10.95 -19.29 12.39
N SER A 152 -12.10 -18.83 12.01
CA SER A 152 -13.01 -19.47 11.04
C SER A 152 -13.90 -18.43 10.37
N THR A 153 -14.63 -18.82 9.32
CA THR A 153 -15.58 -17.94 8.61
C THR A 153 -16.77 -17.47 9.48
N ALA A 154 -16.97 -18.10 10.62
CA ALA A 154 -18.04 -17.73 11.57
C ALA A 154 -17.52 -17.05 12.85
N LYS A 155 -16.20 -17.09 13.09
CA LYS A 155 -15.54 -16.51 14.27
C LYS A 155 -14.14 -16.03 13.89
N GLU A 156 -14.06 -14.82 13.41
CA GLU A 156 -12.85 -14.14 13.01
C GLU A 156 -12.15 -13.48 14.21
N PHE A 157 -10.84 -13.32 14.10
CA PHE A 157 -10.10 -12.43 15.00
C PHE A 157 -10.31 -10.98 14.57
N ASN A 158 -10.60 -10.10 15.52
CA ASN A 158 -10.79 -8.68 15.22
C ASN A 158 -9.46 -8.01 14.79
N ASN A 159 -8.37 -8.29 15.52
CA ASN A 159 -7.06 -7.72 15.26
C ASN A 159 -5.94 -8.73 15.50
N VAL A 160 -4.84 -8.57 14.78
CA VAL A 160 -3.56 -9.24 15.03
C VAL A 160 -2.52 -8.15 15.32
N TYR A 161 -1.93 -8.17 16.51
CA TYR A 161 -0.86 -7.26 16.92
C TYR A 161 0.50 -7.95 16.81
N LEU A 162 1.34 -7.43 15.94
CA LEU A 162 2.70 -7.94 15.73
C LEU A 162 3.69 -6.86 16.15
N GLY A 163 4.82 -7.26 16.72
CA GLY A 163 5.87 -6.35 17.16
C GLY A 163 6.65 -5.70 16.01
N ASP A 164 7.48 -4.72 16.34
CA ASP A 164 8.41 -4.09 15.39
C ASP A 164 9.35 -5.13 14.78
N GLY A 165 9.57 -5.02 13.47
CA GLY A 165 10.38 -5.98 12.72
C GLY A 165 9.70 -7.33 12.48
N ALA A 166 8.43 -7.51 12.87
CA ALA A 166 7.71 -8.75 12.61
C ALA A 166 7.61 -9.07 11.12
N VAL A 167 7.64 -10.36 10.82
CA VAL A 167 7.55 -10.88 9.45
C VAL A 167 6.38 -11.86 9.34
N VAL A 168 5.52 -11.66 8.35
CA VAL A 168 4.53 -12.65 7.93
C VAL A 168 5.10 -13.40 6.73
N ASN A 169 5.46 -14.66 6.94
CA ASN A 169 5.97 -15.54 5.90
C ASN A 169 4.83 -16.34 5.27
N LEU A 170 4.84 -16.41 3.95
CA LEU A 170 3.87 -17.14 3.15
C LEU A 170 4.60 -18.19 2.30
N GLY A 171 3.94 -19.35 2.10
CA GLY A 171 4.53 -20.48 1.39
C GLY A 171 5.35 -21.40 2.30
N VAL A 172 5.54 -22.65 1.86
CA VAL A 172 6.30 -23.67 2.60
C VAL A 172 7.79 -23.34 2.66
N ASP A 173 8.31 -22.72 1.60
CA ASP A 173 9.68 -22.26 1.43
C ASP A 173 9.89 -20.81 1.87
N GLN A 174 8.79 -20.13 2.30
CA GLN A 174 8.82 -18.75 2.79
C GLN A 174 9.39 -17.75 1.76
N ASP A 175 9.13 -18.02 0.49
CA ASP A 175 9.62 -17.22 -0.63
C ASP A 175 8.94 -15.84 -0.73
N VAL A 176 7.75 -15.70 -0.12
CA VAL A 176 7.06 -14.40 0.01
C VAL A 176 6.95 -14.01 1.48
N SER A 177 7.40 -12.80 1.80
CA SER A 177 7.25 -12.24 3.15
C SER A 177 6.80 -10.78 3.14
N LEU A 178 5.99 -10.44 4.15
CA LEU A 178 5.63 -9.07 4.49
C LEU A 178 6.36 -8.70 5.79
N THR A 179 7.28 -7.77 5.73
CA THR A 179 8.08 -7.32 6.87
C THR A 179 7.62 -5.95 7.34
N HIS A 180 7.31 -5.79 8.62
CA HIS A 180 7.09 -4.49 9.23
C HIS A 180 8.43 -3.73 9.34
N ILE A 181 8.50 -2.55 8.73
CA ILE A 181 9.62 -1.62 8.91
C ILE A 181 9.16 -0.56 9.90
N ALA A 182 9.77 -0.55 11.09
CA ALA A 182 9.39 0.34 12.18
C ALA A 182 9.24 1.79 11.71
N ASP A 183 8.14 2.43 12.11
CA ASP A 183 7.79 3.84 11.81
C ASP A 183 7.73 4.20 10.31
N THR A 184 7.84 3.21 9.40
CA THR A 184 7.93 3.47 7.95
C THR A 184 6.83 2.79 7.15
N GLY A 185 6.62 1.47 7.32
CA GLY A 185 5.60 0.76 6.54
C GLY A 185 5.80 -0.75 6.45
N VAL A 186 5.29 -1.32 5.37
CA VAL A 186 5.40 -2.75 5.07
C VAL A 186 6.22 -2.96 3.80
N ARG A 187 7.21 -3.85 3.86
CA ARG A 187 8.03 -4.25 2.72
C ARG A 187 7.73 -5.69 2.31
N MET A 188 7.50 -5.89 1.03
CA MET A 188 7.56 -7.22 0.41
C MET A 188 9.02 -7.57 0.09
N ASN A 189 9.40 -8.83 0.23
CA ASN A 189 10.78 -9.28 -0.01
C ASN A 189 11.09 -9.47 -1.51
N GLY A 190 12.36 -9.27 -1.87
CA GLY A 190 12.93 -9.63 -3.17
C GLY A 190 12.12 -9.13 -4.37
N THR A 191 11.84 -10.03 -5.29
CA THR A 191 11.03 -9.81 -6.50
C THR A 191 9.55 -10.15 -6.34
N SER A 192 9.07 -10.25 -5.10
CA SER A 192 7.66 -10.52 -4.79
C SER A 192 6.74 -9.43 -5.36
N GLN A 193 5.56 -9.84 -5.79
CA GLN A 193 4.59 -8.99 -6.49
C GLN A 193 3.28 -8.92 -5.72
N LEU A 194 2.66 -7.75 -5.73
CA LEU A 194 1.25 -7.62 -5.35
C LEU A 194 0.41 -7.83 -6.63
N GLN A 195 -0.16 -9.02 -6.77
CA GLN A 195 -0.97 -9.41 -7.93
C GLN A 195 -2.46 -9.18 -7.65
N PHE A 196 -3.19 -8.74 -8.69
CA PHE A 196 -4.63 -8.56 -8.65
C PHE A 196 -5.26 -9.45 -9.72
N ARG A 197 -6.06 -10.45 -9.34
CA ARG A 197 -6.76 -11.39 -10.20
C ARG A 197 -5.85 -12.38 -10.93
N ASP A 198 -4.76 -11.95 -11.57
CA ASP A 198 -3.80 -12.80 -12.26
C ASP A 198 -2.39 -12.18 -12.28
N GLY A 199 -1.42 -12.91 -12.88
CA GLY A 199 -0.02 -12.51 -12.85
C GLY A 199 0.36 -11.33 -13.76
N ASN A 200 -0.51 -10.91 -14.66
CA ASN A 200 -0.25 -9.79 -15.57
C ASN A 200 -0.73 -8.45 -14.99
N LEU A 201 -1.62 -8.50 -13.99
CA LEU A 201 -2.12 -7.33 -13.29
C LEU A 201 -1.44 -7.22 -11.94
N LYS A 202 -0.39 -6.40 -11.85
CA LYS A 202 0.47 -6.37 -10.66
C LYS A 202 1.15 -5.03 -10.42
N VAL A 203 1.58 -4.85 -9.17
CA VAL A 203 2.60 -3.88 -8.77
C VAL A 203 3.83 -4.65 -8.31
N SER A 204 4.98 -4.34 -8.86
CA SER A 204 6.24 -5.05 -8.61
C SER A 204 7.45 -4.11 -8.69
N SER A 205 8.63 -4.66 -8.46
CA SER A 205 9.89 -4.01 -8.73
C SER A 205 10.81 -5.01 -9.44
N SER A 206 11.10 -4.77 -10.71
CA SER A 206 11.95 -5.65 -11.52
C SER A 206 13.44 -5.34 -11.35
N ALA A 207 13.78 -4.14 -10.88
CA ALA A 207 15.14 -3.71 -10.61
C ALA A 207 15.18 -2.72 -9.45
N ASP A 208 16.36 -2.54 -8.84
CA ASP A 208 16.55 -1.56 -7.77
C ASP A 208 16.23 -0.14 -8.26
N GLY A 209 15.44 0.58 -7.49
CA GLY A 209 14.97 1.93 -7.81
C GLY A 209 13.83 2.02 -8.82
N GLN A 210 13.26 0.89 -9.27
CA GLN A 210 12.14 0.84 -10.21
C GLN A 210 10.86 0.37 -9.54
N LEU A 211 9.74 1.02 -9.84
CA LEU A 211 8.40 0.58 -9.50
C LEU A 211 7.63 0.33 -10.80
N ASP A 212 7.20 -0.90 -11.01
CA ASP A 212 6.43 -1.33 -12.18
C ASP A 212 4.96 -1.47 -11.81
N MET A 213 4.09 -0.94 -12.67
CA MET A 213 2.64 -1.11 -12.60
C MET A 213 2.19 -1.68 -13.93
N ASP A 214 1.91 -2.97 -13.94
CA ASP A 214 1.51 -3.69 -15.15
C ASP A 214 -0.01 -3.92 -15.17
N ALA A 215 -0.61 -3.72 -16.33
CA ALA A 215 -2.02 -4.01 -16.60
C ALA A 215 -2.17 -4.55 -18.02
N ASP A 216 -2.98 -5.60 -18.21
CA ASP A 216 -3.18 -6.27 -19.51
C ASP A 216 -3.80 -5.37 -20.57
N ASN A 217 -4.75 -4.53 -20.18
CA ASN A 217 -5.55 -3.72 -21.11
C ASN A 217 -5.43 -2.22 -20.81
N GLU A 218 -5.66 -1.82 -19.57
CA GLU A 218 -5.79 -0.42 -19.19
C GLU A 218 -5.35 -0.18 -17.76
N LEU A 219 -4.54 0.85 -17.54
CA LEU A 219 -4.29 1.46 -16.23
C LEU A 219 -5.09 2.76 -16.16
N GLU A 220 -6.20 2.75 -15.45
CA GLU A 220 -7.05 3.93 -15.26
C GLU A 220 -6.65 4.69 -13.98
N LEU A 221 -6.34 5.99 -14.13
CA LEU A 221 -6.08 6.90 -13.02
C LEU A 221 -7.16 7.98 -12.98
N VAL A 222 -8.16 7.80 -12.13
CA VAL A 222 -9.28 8.75 -11.97
C VAL A 222 -9.03 9.63 -10.75
N ALA A 223 -8.67 10.87 -10.99
CA ALA A 223 -8.44 11.85 -9.94
C ALA A 223 -8.74 13.27 -10.46
N PRO A 224 -9.11 14.25 -9.58
CA PRO A 224 -9.19 15.65 -9.97
C PRO A 224 -7.88 16.20 -10.53
N MET A 225 -6.75 15.67 -10.08
CA MET A 225 -5.41 15.97 -10.58
C MET A 225 -4.53 14.73 -10.49
N VAL A 226 -3.78 14.44 -11.55
CA VAL A 226 -2.68 13.46 -11.56
C VAL A 226 -1.39 14.24 -11.76
N ASP A 227 -0.52 14.26 -10.76
CA ASP A 227 0.77 14.95 -10.80
C ASP A 227 1.88 13.93 -11.07
N ILE A 228 2.57 14.08 -12.21
CA ILE A 228 3.71 13.24 -12.59
C ILE A 228 4.96 14.12 -12.57
N ASN A 229 5.73 14.01 -11.49
CA ASN A 229 6.89 14.84 -11.25
C ASN A 229 8.18 14.07 -11.59
N ALA A 230 8.51 14.00 -12.85
CA ALA A 230 9.74 13.37 -13.35
C ALA A 230 10.88 14.38 -13.42
N SER A 231 12.05 14.01 -12.89
CA SER A 231 13.23 14.88 -12.90
C SER A 231 13.93 14.95 -14.25
N THR A 232 13.68 14.00 -15.15
CA THR A 232 14.34 13.89 -16.44
C THR A 232 13.33 13.91 -17.57
N GLU A 233 12.47 12.91 -17.68
CA GLU A 233 11.50 12.81 -18.76
C GLU A 233 10.27 11.99 -18.35
N VAL A 234 9.16 12.23 -19.04
CA VAL A 234 7.99 11.33 -19.08
C VAL A 234 7.94 10.75 -20.47
N ASN A 235 8.18 9.43 -20.61
CA ASN A 235 8.18 8.76 -21.89
C ASN A 235 6.83 8.11 -22.18
N ILE A 236 6.21 8.48 -23.30
CA ILE A 236 4.99 7.87 -23.83
C ILE A 236 5.34 7.23 -25.16
N SER A 237 5.53 5.92 -25.17
CA SER A 237 6.03 5.17 -26.32
C SER A 237 5.02 4.98 -27.46
N SER A 238 3.78 5.39 -27.28
CA SER A 238 2.72 5.27 -28.27
C SER A 238 2.05 6.63 -28.53
N GLU A 239 0.73 6.69 -28.55
CA GLU A 239 -0.04 7.91 -28.79
C GLU A 239 -0.34 8.64 -27.45
N LEU A 240 -0.15 9.97 -27.42
CA LEU A 240 -0.70 10.84 -26.36
C LEU A 240 -1.99 11.47 -26.85
N LYS A 241 -3.15 11.07 -26.29
CA LYS A 241 -4.45 11.65 -26.58
C LYS A 241 -4.91 12.54 -25.44
N VAL A 242 -5.06 13.84 -25.72
CA VAL A 242 -5.49 14.82 -24.73
C VAL A 242 -6.86 15.36 -25.14
N GLY A 243 -7.89 15.13 -24.32
CA GLY A 243 -9.26 15.60 -24.56
C GLY A 243 -9.49 17.08 -24.17
N GLY A 244 -8.51 17.73 -23.56
CA GLY A 244 -8.58 19.12 -23.10
C GLY A 244 -7.42 19.97 -23.62
N LYS A 245 -7.16 21.06 -22.94
CA LYS A 245 -6.04 21.98 -23.26
C LYS A 245 -4.70 21.40 -22.83
N VAL A 246 -3.70 21.44 -23.69
CA VAL A 246 -2.28 21.23 -23.33
C VAL A 246 -1.66 22.58 -22.99
N THR A 247 -1.06 22.71 -21.83
CA THR A 247 -0.29 23.90 -21.41
C THR A 247 1.13 23.45 -21.10
N THR A 248 2.10 24.10 -21.74
CA THR A 248 3.53 23.87 -21.51
C THR A 248 4.15 25.12 -20.89
N GLY A 249 4.95 24.94 -19.83
CA GLY A 249 5.51 26.05 -19.07
C GLY A 249 4.48 26.82 -18.24
N SER A 250 4.87 28.01 -17.79
CA SER A 250 4.02 28.94 -17.04
C SER A 250 4.20 30.37 -17.57
N GLU A 251 3.32 31.29 -17.19
CA GLU A 251 3.46 32.70 -17.57
C GLU A 251 4.81 33.26 -17.11
N GLY A 252 5.59 33.80 -18.03
CA GLY A 252 6.93 34.32 -17.78
C GLY A 252 8.05 33.27 -17.68
N ALA A 253 7.72 31.97 -17.82
CA ALA A 253 8.68 30.86 -17.80
C ALA A 253 8.25 29.78 -18.81
N GLY A 254 8.25 30.14 -20.09
CA GLY A 254 7.95 29.23 -21.20
C GLY A 254 9.01 28.14 -21.33
N VAL A 255 8.63 27.05 -21.97
CA VAL A 255 9.53 25.94 -22.33
C VAL A 255 9.40 25.65 -23.81
N ASP A 256 10.46 25.16 -24.42
CA ASP A 256 10.45 24.74 -25.83
C ASP A 256 9.53 23.54 -26.01
N VAL A 257 8.83 23.51 -27.15
CA VAL A 257 8.01 22.37 -27.58
C VAL A 257 8.48 21.94 -28.94
N VAL A 258 8.98 20.72 -29.06
CA VAL A 258 9.54 20.19 -30.30
C VAL A 258 8.79 18.96 -30.76
N PHE A 259 8.35 18.95 -31.99
CA PHE A 259 7.79 17.78 -32.68
C PHE A 259 8.74 17.37 -33.79
N TYR A 260 9.40 16.23 -33.62
CA TYR A 260 10.31 15.67 -34.61
C TYR A 260 9.58 14.87 -35.66
N SER A 261 10.00 14.99 -36.92
CA SER A 261 9.63 14.04 -37.97
C SER A 261 10.53 12.79 -37.90
N ASN A 262 10.28 11.79 -38.75
CA ASN A 262 11.18 10.66 -38.93
C ASN A 262 12.40 10.99 -39.83
N THR A 263 12.49 12.20 -40.33
CA THR A 263 13.60 12.69 -41.15
C THR A 263 14.50 13.58 -40.29
N SER A 264 15.80 13.28 -40.25
CA SER A 264 16.76 14.07 -39.47
C SER A 264 16.80 15.50 -39.95
N GLY A 265 16.62 16.46 -39.06
CA GLY A 265 16.65 17.88 -39.33
C GLY A 265 15.32 18.51 -39.69
N ASP A 266 14.22 17.73 -39.70
CA ASP A 266 12.88 18.26 -39.90
C ASP A 266 12.15 18.29 -38.57
N ASP A 267 11.68 19.45 -38.15
CA ASP A 267 10.95 19.64 -36.90
C ASP A 267 9.96 20.81 -36.95
N PHE A 268 9.05 20.81 -35.98
CA PHE A 268 8.16 21.91 -35.66
C PHE A 268 8.47 22.29 -34.21
N THR A 269 9.07 23.44 -34.01
CA THR A 269 9.58 23.87 -32.70
C THR A 269 8.96 25.21 -32.28
N TRP A 270 8.33 25.24 -31.11
CA TRP A 270 8.14 26.49 -30.37
C TRP A 270 9.39 26.78 -29.53
N ASP A 271 10.12 27.80 -29.90
CA ASP A 271 11.29 28.29 -29.17
C ASP A 271 10.84 29.39 -28.19
N ALA A 272 10.75 29.01 -26.93
CA ALA A 272 10.26 29.92 -25.89
C ALA A 272 11.29 31.02 -25.57
N SER A 273 12.56 30.83 -25.84
CA SER A 273 13.63 31.81 -25.57
C SER A 273 13.66 32.93 -26.58
N GLU A 274 13.27 32.65 -27.82
CA GLU A 274 13.19 33.63 -28.92
C GLU A 274 11.76 34.00 -29.30
N GLU A 275 10.78 33.46 -28.55
CA GLU A 275 9.33 33.73 -28.74
C GLU A 275 8.88 33.51 -30.19
N LYS A 276 9.39 32.44 -30.84
CA LYS A 276 9.12 32.16 -32.26
C LYS A 276 8.72 30.72 -32.52
N LEU A 277 7.94 30.51 -33.56
CA LEU A 277 7.68 29.21 -34.15
C LEU A 277 8.63 28.99 -35.31
N VAL A 278 9.38 27.89 -35.25
CA VAL A 278 10.30 27.43 -36.31
C VAL A 278 9.75 26.17 -36.92
N ILE A 279 9.66 26.13 -38.23
CA ILE A 279 9.30 24.93 -38.99
C ILE A 279 10.41 24.66 -39.98
N THR A 280 11.10 23.56 -39.80
CA THR A 280 12.26 23.16 -40.61
C THR A 280 11.93 21.97 -41.49
N GLY A 281 12.16 22.09 -42.77
CA GLY A 281 12.09 21.01 -43.73
C GLY A 281 13.39 20.91 -44.53
N SER A 282 13.98 19.73 -44.61
CA SER A 282 15.35 19.54 -45.12
C SER A 282 15.42 18.99 -46.55
N ASN A 283 14.36 18.44 -47.12
CA ASN A 283 14.40 17.63 -48.34
C ASN A 283 13.77 18.27 -49.58
N GLY A 284 13.61 19.61 -49.59
CA GLY A 284 12.90 20.29 -50.68
C GLY A 284 11.41 20.03 -50.73
N GLN A 285 10.83 19.52 -49.65
CA GLN A 285 9.41 19.38 -49.42
C GLN A 285 8.87 20.64 -48.72
N ASP A 286 7.57 20.84 -48.83
CA ASP A 286 6.92 21.95 -48.14
C ASP A 286 7.06 21.80 -46.63
N ALA A 287 7.68 22.73 -45.95
CA ALA A 287 7.79 22.75 -44.49
C ALA A 287 6.43 23.06 -43.85
N LEU A 288 5.60 23.87 -44.49
CA LEU A 288 4.23 24.18 -44.07
C LEU A 288 3.29 24.06 -45.29
N HIS A 289 2.34 23.13 -45.20
CA HIS A 289 1.30 22.94 -46.25
C HIS A 289 -0.07 23.21 -45.63
N ILE A 290 -0.77 24.23 -46.12
CA ILE A 290 -2.13 24.58 -45.71
C ILE A 290 -3.07 24.08 -46.81
N LEU A 291 -3.76 22.97 -46.57
CA LEU A 291 -4.63 22.33 -47.57
C LEU A 291 -5.96 23.06 -47.73
N ASP A 292 -6.50 23.62 -46.66
CA ASP A 292 -7.78 24.33 -46.67
C ASP A 292 -7.72 25.41 -45.56
N GLY A 293 -8.06 26.64 -45.93
CA GLY A 293 -8.02 27.77 -45.04
C GLY A 293 -6.98 28.82 -45.44
N ASP A 294 -6.95 29.91 -44.73
CA ASP A 294 -6.13 31.10 -45.03
C ASP A 294 -4.92 31.22 -44.07
N LEU A 295 -3.74 31.55 -44.61
CA LEU A 295 -2.64 32.08 -43.82
C LEU A 295 -2.78 33.62 -43.68
N ARG A 296 -3.10 34.09 -42.47
CA ARG A 296 -3.14 35.52 -42.19
C ARG A 296 -1.85 36.00 -41.54
N VAL A 297 -1.08 36.81 -42.24
CA VAL A 297 0.09 37.49 -41.72
C VAL A 297 -0.29 38.99 -41.46
N VAL A 298 -0.15 39.43 -40.21
CA VAL A 298 -0.60 40.78 -39.80
C VAL A 298 0.47 41.87 -40.08
N ASP A 299 1.74 41.48 -40.14
CA ASP A 299 2.84 42.41 -40.38
C ASP A 299 3.54 42.09 -41.74
N LYS A 300 4.66 41.41 -41.75
CA LYS A 300 5.47 41.24 -42.96
C LYS A 300 5.85 39.78 -43.21
N ILE A 301 5.93 39.41 -44.48
CA ILE A 301 6.55 38.18 -44.94
C ILE A 301 7.98 38.53 -45.43
N TYR A 302 8.98 37.94 -44.81
CA TYR A 302 10.39 38.07 -45.20
C TYR A 302 10.82 36.84 -45.98
N GLY A 303 11.60 37.05 -47.04
CA GLY A 303 12.11 35.97 -47.88
C GLY A 303 12.38 36.52 -49.30
N ASP A 304 13.00 35.73 -50.15
CA ASP A 304 13.31 36.17 -51.50
C ASP A 304 12.09 36.17 -52.43
N GLY A 305 10.97 35.53 -51.97
CA GLY A 305 9.72 35.48 -52.76
C GLY A 305 9.77 34.71 -54.04
N SER A 306 10.90 34.09 -54.39
CA SER A 306 11.14 33.39 -55.67
C SER A 306 10.18 32.21 -55.91
N GLY A 307 9.64 31.62 -54.84
CA GLY A 307 8.67 30.52 -54.87
C GLY A 307 7.21 30.95 -54.80
N LEU A 308 6.91 32.25 -54.69
CA LEU A 308 5.51 32.73 -54.59
C LEU A 308 4.86 32.66 -55.99
N THR A 309 4.14 31.59 -56.27
CA THR A 309 3.38 31.40 -57.52
C THR A 309 1.88 31.40 -57.27
N GLY A 310 1.09 31.83 -58.25
CA GLY A 310 -0.39 31.89 -58.16
C GLY A 310 -0.92 32.92 -57.19
N LEU A 311 -0.11 33.93 -56.80
CA LEU A 311 -0.52 34.99 -55.89
C LEU A 311 -1.53 35.95 -56.64
N THR A 312 -2.78 35.93 -56.20
CA THR A 312 -3.77 36.89 -56.70
C THR A 312 -3.86 38.07 -55.67
N VAL A 313 -3.38 39.21 -56.06
CA VAL A 313 -3.52 40.43 -55.26
C VAL A 313 -4.81 41.15 -55.65
N SER A 314 -5.84 41.03 -54.83
CA SER A 314 -7.17 41.67 -55.12
C SER A 314 -7.18 43.17 -54.83
N SER A 315 -6.38 43.65 -53.90
CA SER A 315 -6.18 45.08 -53.65
C SER A 315 -4.87 45.29 -52.84
N VAL A 316 -4.15 46.37 -53.13
CA VAL A 316 -3.05 46.90 -52.35
C VAL A 316 -3.54 48.20 -51.69
N ALA A 317 -3.71 48.21 -50.36
CA ALA A 317 -4.00 49.41 -49.61
C ALA A 317 -2.65 50.06 -49.24
N GLY A 318 -2.20 51.00 -50.03
CA GLY A 318 -0.89 51.66 -49.91
C GLY A 318 -0.03 51.49 -51.15
N ASP A 319 1.26 51.75 -51.03
CA ASP A 319 2.18 51.73 -52.17
C ASP A 319 2.72 50.28 -52.40
N LEU A 320 2.66 49.80 -53.65
CA LEU A 320 3.41 48.61 -54.07
C LEU A 320 4.82 49.04 -54.44
N THR A 321 5.80 48.65 -53.61
CA THR A 321 7.21 48.92 -53.88
C THR A 321 7.86 47.68 -54.49
N VAL A 322 8.34 47.80 -55.70
CA VAL A 322 9.21 46.82 -56.36
C VAL A 322 10.62 47.36 -56.38
N ALA A 323 11.48 46.85 -55.50
CA ALA A 323 12.85 47.29 -55.41
C ALA A 323 13.79 46.24 -56.07
N GLY A 324 14.73 46.70 -56.85
CA GLY A 324 15.85 45.87 -57.28
C GLY A 324 17.01 45.92 -56.29
N GLU A 325 17.91 44.99 -56.36
CA GLU A 325 19.16 45.04 -55.60
C GLU A 325 20.06 46.22 -56.05
N GLU A 326 21.05 46.59 -55.25
CA GLU A 326 22.01 47.63 -55.57
C GLU A 326 22.61 47.37 -56.98
N ASN A 327 22.56 48.34 -57.86
CA ASN A 327 22.89 48.26 -59.29
C ASN A 327 21.99 47.43 -60.22
N ASN A 328 20.86 46.94 -59.73
CA ASN A 328 19.81 46.31 -60.53
C ASN A 328 18.51 47.11 -60.56
N SER A 329 17.77 46.99 -61.66
CA SER A 329 16.47 47.67 -61.78
C SER A 329 15.38 46.86 -61.13
N GLY A 330 14.50 47.50 -60.33
CA GLY A 330 13.21 46.94 -59.93
C GLY A 330 12.27 46.80 -61.11
N THR A 331 11.74 45.66 -61.37
CA THR A 331 10.90 45.40 -62.53
C THR A 331 9.55 44.77 -62.10
N LEU A 332 8.45 45.39 -62.57
CA LEU A 332 7.13 44.79 -62.53
C LEU A 332 6.74 44.40 -63.92
N ASN A 333 6.55 43.08 -64.15
CA ASN A 333 6.07 42.57 -65.45
C ASN A 333 4.56 42.34 -65.35
N LEU A 334 3.82 42.83 -66.32
CA LEU A 334 2.39 42.65 -66.50
C LEU A 334 2.14 41.85 -67.74
N TYR A 335 1.41 40.78 -67.66
CA TYR A 335 1.00 39.90 -68.75
C TYR A 335 -0.52 40.00 -68.91
N ALA A 336 -1.02 40.09 -70.15
CA ALA A 336 -2.43 40.19 -70.44
C ALA A 336 -3.11 38.81 -70.36
N ASP A 337 -2.36 37.78 -70.72
CA ASP A 337 -2.76 36.34 -70.60
C ASP A 337 -1.56 35.47 -70.16
N GLU A 338 -1.36 34.31 -70.80
CA GLU A 338 -0.28 33.40 -70.40
C GLU A 338 1.14 33.89 -70.65
N GLY A 339 1.28 35.05 -71.35
CA GLY A 339 2.55 35.68 -71.66
C GLY A 339 3.43 34.91 -72.65
N ASP A 340 2.81 34.13 -73.54
CA ASP A 340 3.48 33.30 -74.51
C ASP A 340 3.91 34.04 -75.75
N ASP A 341 3.35 35.19 -76.05
CA ASP A 341 3.84 36.10 -77.13
C ASP A 341 4.26 37.47 -76.61
N ASP A 342 4.94 38.23 -77.42
CA ASP A 342 5.52 39.54 -77.05
C ASP A 342 4.49 40.67 -76.97
N ASN A 343 3.29 40.52 -77.49
CA ASN A 343 2.27 41.56 -77.46
C ASN A 343 1.55 41.69 -76.15
N ASP A 344 1.56 40.61 -75.34
CA ASP A 344 0.87 40.51 -74.06
C ASP A 344 1.73 40.90 -72.86
N LYS A 345 2.97 41.34 -73.12
CA LYS A 345 3.98 41.64 -72.11
C LYS A 345 4.20 43.12 -71.92
N TRP A 346 3.84 43.61 -70.75
CA TRP A 346 4.13 44.96 -70.33
C TRP A 346 5.08 44.94 -69.14
N ARG A 347 6.03 45.88 -69.15
CA ARG A 347 7.00 45.99 -68.09
C ARG A 347 7.08 47.41 -67.59
N LEU A 348 6.95 47.63 -66.31
CA LEU A 348 7.37 48.84 -65.61
C LEU A 348 8.76 48.54 -64.99
N GLN A 349 9.72 49.36 -65.32
CA GLN A 349 11.05 49.21 -64.84
C GLN A 349 11.60 50.55 -64.42
N THR A 350 12.23 50.63 -63.27
CA THR A 350 12.99 51.78 -62.80
C THR A 350 14.43 51.60 -63.25
N ALA A 351 14.96 52.54 -64.00
CA ALA A 351 16.37 52.51 -64.37
C ALA A 351 17.26 52.93 -63.19
N ASN A 352 18.46 52.35 -63.16
CA ASN A 352 19.50 52.77 -62.22
C ASN A 352 19.82 54.26 -62.48
N GLY A 353 19.45 55.15 -61.54
CA GLY A 353 19.58 56.59 -61.69
C GLY A 353 18.30 57.42 -61.71
N GLY A 354 17.14 56.79 -61.44
CA GLY A 354 15.87 57.46 -61.08
C GLY A 354 14.89 57.76 -62.23
N SER A 355 15.04 57.15 -63.40
CA SER A 355 14.02 57.23 -64.44
C SER A 355 13.12 55.98 -64.50
N MET A 356 11.83 56.18 -64.75
CA MET A 356 10.85 55.14 -64.93
C MET A 356 10.52 55.03 -66.43
N THR A 357 10.60 53.86 -67.01
CA THR A 357 10.14 53.59 -68.39
C THR A 357 8.96 52.63 -68.39
N ILE A 358 8.01 52.89 -69.25
CA ILE A 358 6.88 51.98 -69.53
C ILE A 358 7.06 51.54 -71.00
N ASP A 359 7.45 50.27 -71.18
CA ASP A 359 7.65 49.69 -72.49
C ASP A 359 6.71 48.55 -72.78
N SER A 360 6.26 48.45 -73.99
CA SER A 360 5.73 47.17 -74.51
C SER A 360 6.94 46.36 -74.99
N LYS A 361 7.17 45.19 -74.47
CA LYS A 361 8.15 44.27 -75.03
C LYS A 361 7.71 43.87 -76.43
N GLN A 362 8.43 44.34 -77.42
CA GLN A 362 8.37 43.80 -78.80
C GLN A 362 9.15 42.51 -78.87
#